data_5a641d50704e79a4fb1ba4454e35a277
#
_entry.id   5a641d50704e79a4fb1ba4454e35a277
#
_cell.length_a   1.000
_cell.length_b   1.000
_cell.length_c   1.000
_cell.angle_alpha   90.00
_cell.angle_beta   90.00
_cell.angle_gamma   90.00
#
_symmetry.space_group_name_H-M   'P 1'
#
loop_
_entity.id
_entity.type
_entity.pdbx_description
1 polymer ?
#
loop_
_entity_poly.entity_id
_entity_poly.type
_entity_poly.pdbx_seq_one_letter_code
_entity_poly.pdbx_strand_id
1 'polypeptide(L)'
;EPWTYNYEHLTTAKAGKHSPVATAHSLISGDKHNLEWGPNWEDDLAGGHITGPKDPNIQQIEEDIKFQFDETFMMYLPRLCEHCLNPSCVASCPSGAMYKRDEDGIVLVDQEACRGWRYCMTGCPYKKVYFNWKTNKAEKCTFCFPRIEAGMPTVCSETCTGRMRYLGVLLYDADRVQEAVSSTDEKDLYEKQLDLFLDPFDEDVIAQAEKDGINHEWITAAQNSPVYKLTIEYKMAFPLHPEFRTMPMVWYCPPLSPIMSYFEGENAGQNPDMIFPAIEEMRLPIQYLAHLLTAGDVQPVKKGLQKMAMMRSYMRSQITGQPFDTTKLERLGLTERQMTEMYRLLGIAKYEDRFVVPSTHKETYLDTYRACLLYTSLSG
;
A
#
# COMPACT_ATOMS: atom_id res chain seq x y z
N GLU A 1 4.70 33.96 -6.65
CA GLU A 1 6.03 34.55 -6.55
C GLU A 1 7.04 33.50 -6.09
N PRO A 2 8.19 33.32 -6.76
CA PRO A 2 9.19 32.34 -6.32
C PRO A 2 9.80 32.78 -4.98
N TRP A 3 9.90 31.87 -4.04
CA TRP A 3 10.42 32.10 -2.72
C TRP A 3 11.35 30.97 -2.26
N THR A 4 12.17 31.22 -1.23
CA THR A 4 13.03 30.24 -0.57
C THR A 4 13.05 30.46 0.93
N TYR A 5 13.42 29.43 1.69
CA TYR A 5 13.66 29.61 3.12
C TYR A 5 15.03 30.21 3.40
N ASN A 6 15.09 31.13 4.36
CA ASN A 6 16.35 31.64 4.88
C ASN A 6 16.97 30.64 5.89
N TYR A 7 17.65 29.63 5.36
CA TYR A 7 18.33 28.62 6.21
C TYR A 7 19.56 29.16 6.93
N GLU A 8 20.21 30.20 6.42
CA GLU A 8 21.36 30.82 7.09
C GLU A 8 20.99 31.38 8.44
N HIS A 9 19.75 31.82 8.62
CA HIS A 9 19.24 32.30 9.90
C HIS A 9 19.29 31.21 10.99
N LEU A 10 19.13 29.94 10.66
CA LEU A 10 19.21 28.84 11.61
C LEU A 10 20.62 28.66 12.19
N THR A 11 21.65 28.95 11.40
CA THR A 11 23.06 28.79 11.78
C THR A 11 23.66 30.02 12.40
N THR A 12 23.15 31.21 12.06
CA THR A 12 23.69 32.51 12.52
C THR A 12 22.90 33.14 13.67
N ALA A 13 21.71 32.60 13.96
CA ALA A 13 20.87 33.13 15.06
C ALA A 13 21.55 32.99 16.43
N LYS A 14 21.51 34.03 17.23
CA LYS A 14 22.01 33.99 18.61
C LYS A 14 21.14 33.10 19.48
N ALA A 15 21.77 32.36 20.39
CA ALA A 15 21.05 31.57 21.39
C ALA A 15 20.08 32.46 22.18
N GLY A 16 18.82 32.06 22.27
CA GLY A 16 17.75 32.79 22.94
C GLY A 16 16.71 31.84 23.55
N LYS A 17 15.64 32.41 24.09
CA LYS A 17 14.53 31.65 24.70
C LYS A 17 13.75 30.75 23.71
N HIS A 18 13.83 31.05 22.42
CA HIS A 18 13.10 30.35 21.38
C HIS A 18 14.08 29.80 20.34
N SER A 19 13.81 28.63 19.84
CA SER A 19 14.58 28.06 18.72
C SER A 19 14.39 28.94 17.49
N PRO A 20 15.46 29.21 16.71
CA PRO A 20 15.33 29.95 15.46
C PRO A 20 14.46 29.14 14.48
N VAL A 21 13.62 29.86 13.73
CA VAL A 21 12.75 29.28 12.73
C VAL A 21 13.13 29.85 11.36
N ALA A 22 13.24 28.97 10.36
CA ALA A 22 13.45 29.42 8.99
C ALA A 22 12.22 30.21 8.52
N THR A 23 12.44 31.35 7.92
CA THR A 23 11.38 32.20 7.35
C THR A 23 11.47 32.17 5.83
N ALA A 24 10.32 32.17 5.15
CA ALA A 24 10.27 32.27 3.71
C ALA A 24 10.55 33.69 3.26
N HIS A 25 11.33 33.84 2.20
CA HIS A 25 11.66 35.12 1.57
C HIS A 25 11.46 35.04 0.07
N SER A 26 10.93 36.12 -0.49
CA SER A 26 10.81 36.27 -1.94
C SER A 26 12.18 36.24 -2.60
N LEU A 27 12.31 35.50 -3.71
CA LEU A 27 13.53 35.51 -4.52
C LEU A 27 13.65 36.76 -5.39
N ILE A 28 12.55 37.53 -5.51
CA ILE A 28 12.52 38.74 -6.34
C ILE A 28 12.81 39.99 -5.47
N SER A 29 12.06 40.19 -4.40
CA SER A 29 12.19 41.37 -3.54
C SER A 29 13.12 41.18 -2.34
N GLY A 30 13.36 39.93 -1.93
CA GLY A 30 14.07 39.60 -0.70
C GLY A 30 13.24 39.78 0.57
N ASP A 31 12.01 40.25 0.45
CA ASP A 31 11.13 40.50 1.59
C ASP A 31 10.61 39.21 2.21
N LYS A 32 10.25 39.28 3.48
CA LYS A 32 9.64 38.13 4.17
C LYS A 32 8.29 37.80 3.56
N HIS A 33 8.13 36.53 3.16
CA HIS A 33 6.90 36.00 2.65
C HIS A 33 6.12 35.31 3.77
N ASN A 34 4.87 35.71 3.99
CA ASN A 34 4.03 35.05 4.98
C ASN A 34 3.43 33.79 4.35
N LEU A 35 3.81 32.63 4.88
CA LEU A 35 3.22 31.35 4.54
C LEU A 35 2.16 31.01 5.57
N GLU A 36 0.96 30.74 5.13
CA GLU A 36 -0.05 30.15 5.97
C GLU A 36 0.10 28.62 5.93
N TRP A 37 0.12 28.02 7.11
CA TRP A 37 0.27 26.58 7.25
C TRP A 37 -1.10 25.91 7.22
N GLY A 38 -1.28 25.05 6.27
CA GLY A 38 -2.49 24.30 6.06
C GLY A 38 -2.48 23.63 4.69
N PRO A 39 -3.52 22.90 4.30
CA PRO A 39 -3.70 22.57 2.91
C PRO A 39 -3.83 23.89 2.17
N ASN A 40 -2.86 24.19 1.31
CA ASN A 40 -2.70 25.45 0.58
C ASN A 40 -3.74 25.62 -0.53
N TRP A 41 -5.00 25.45 -0.18
CA TRP A 41 -6.14 25.67 -1.09
C TRP A 41 -6.35 27.15 -1.34
N GLU A 42 -5.89 28.00 -0.42
CA GLU A 42 -6.02 29.44 -0.46
C GLU A 42 -4.69 30.13 -0.80
N ASP A 43 -3.61 29.37 -1.06
CA ASP A 43 -2.37 29.93 -1.51
C ASP A 43 -2.63 30.76 -2.76
N ASP A 44 -2.15 31.99 -2.70
CA ASP A 44 -2.20 32.94 -3.79
C ASP A 44 -1.35 32.48 -4.98
N LEU A 45 -1.79 31.42 -5.64
CA LEU A 45 -1.27 31.00 -6.93
C LEU A 45 -1.66 32.06 -7.97
N ALA A 46 -0.86 33.14 -8.02
CA ALA A 46 -1.08 34.27 -8.93
C ALA A 46 -2.45 34.97 -8.78
N GLY A 47 -2.94 35.11 -7.55
CA GLY A 47 -4.22 35.77 -7.27
C GLY A 47 -5.43 34.88 -7.55
N GLY A 48 -5.24 33.55 -7.64
CA GLY A 48 -6.30 32.60 -7.95
C GLY A 48 -7.47 32.65 -6.95
N HIS A 49 -7.21 32.88 -5.67
CA HIS A 49 -8.23 33.02 -4.62
C HIS A 49 -9.08 34.30 -4.77
N ILE A 50 -8.56 35.34 -5.46
CA ILE A 50 -9.28 36.59 -5.73
C ILE A 50 -10.05 36.51 -7.04
N THR A 51 -9.42 35.90 -8.05
CA THR A 51 -9.97 35.85 -9.42
C THR A 51 -10.87 34.64 -9.64
N GLY A 52 -10.54 33.50 -9.05
CA GLY A 52 -11.30 32.26 -9.21
C GLY A 52 -12.77 32.40 -8.84
N PRO A 53 -13.15 32.91 -7.66
CA PRO A 53 -14.55 33.10 -7.29
C PRO A 53 -15.34 34.05 -8.19
N LYS A 54 -14.66 34.82 -9.02
CA LYS A 54 -15.26 35.78 -9.96
C LYS A 54 -15.31 35.25 -11.38
N ASP A 55 -14.65 34.13 -11.67
CA ASP A 55 -14.66 33.52 -12.99
C ASP A 55 -15.97 32.73 -13.18
N PRO A 56 -16.77 33.05 -14.21
CA PRO A 56 -18.05 32.37 -14.44
C PRO A 56 -17.89 30.86 -14.68
N ASN A 57 -16.78 30.42 -15.27
CA ASN A 57 -16.54 29.00 -15.50
C ASN A 57 -16.24 28.26 -14.18
N ILE A 58 -15.51 28.90 -13.27
CA ILE A 58 -15.23 28.35 -11.95
C ILE A 58 -16.48 28.32 -11.09
N GLN A 59 -17.32 29.37 -11.16
CA GLN A 59 -18.61 29.39 -10.48
C GLN A 59 -19.55 28.29 -11.00
N GLN A 60 -19.57 28.04 -12.29
CA GLN A 60 -20.33 26.94 -12.89
C GLN A 60 -19.80 25.59 -12.40
N ILE A 61 -18.47 25.41 -12.39
CA ILE A 61 -17.81 24.20 -11.87
C ILE A 61 -18.08 24.03 -10.36
N GLU A 62 -18.05 25.12 -9.59
CA GLU A 62 -18.41 25.08 -8.16
C GLU A 62 -19.85 24.64 -7.92
N GLU A 63 -20.79 25.14 -8.69
CA GLU A 63 -22.19 24.71 -8.62
C GLU A 63 -22.36 23.24 -9.02
N ASP A 64 -21.74 22.81 -10.10
CA ASP A 64 -21.77 21.42 -10.55
C ASP A 64 -21.08 20.47 -9.55
N ILE A 65 -19.97 20.88 -8.95
CA ILE A 65 -19.23 20.11 -7.92
C ILE A 65 -20.00 20.10 -6.60
N LYS A 66 -20.68 21.18 -6.21
CA LYS A 66 -21.42 21.27 -4.94
C LYS A 66 -22.50 20.20 -4.83
N PHE A 67 -23.15 19.85 -5.94
CA PHE A 67 -24.09 18.75 -6.01
C PHE A 67 -23.41 17.37 -6.09
N GLN A 68 -22.12 17.32 -6.46
CA GLN A 68 -21.36 16.08 -6.57
C GLN A 68 -20.52 15.77 -5.32
N PHE A 69 -20.29 16.75 -4.44
CA PHE A 69 -19.41 16.56 -3.27
C PHE A 69 -19.95 15.55 -2.27
N ASP A 70 -21.25 15.46 -2.09
CA ASP A 70 -21.89 14.42 -1.26
C ASP A 70 -21.77 13.02 -1.89
N GLU A 71 -21.35 12.96 -3.16
CA GLU A 71 -21.22 11.75 -3.95
C GLU A 71 -19.76 11.42 -4.28
N THR A 72 -18.81 12.24 -3.82
CA THR A 72 -17.39 12.07 -4.14
C THR A 72 -16.79 10.93 -3.32
N PHE A 73 -16.30 9.91 -4.04
CA PHE A 73 -15.53 8.84 -3.45
C PHE A 73 -14.10 9.29 -3.19
N MET A 74 -13.69 9.28 -1.94
CA MET A 74 -12.30 9.55 -1.54
C MET A 74 -11.69 8.33 -0.88
N MET A 75 -10.48 7.97 -1.30
CA MET A 75 -9.70 6.91 -0.67
C MET A 75 -8.25 7.32 -0.52
N TYR A 76 -7.62 6.87 0.57
CA TYR A 76 -6.19 6.99 0.76
C TYR A 76 -5.49 5.72 0.30
N LEU A 77 -4.57 5.86 -0.66
CA LEU A 77 -3.76 4.76 -1.16
C LEU A 77 -2.29 5.03 -0.78
N PRO A 78 -1.78 4.46 0.32
CA PRO A 78 -0.42 4.70 0.79
C PRO A 78 0.59 3.90 -0.05
N ARG A 79 0.82 4.36 -1.28
CA ARG A 79 1.69 3.71 -2.27
C ARG A 79 3.15 3.75 -1.86
N LEU A 80 3.79 2.58 -1.86
CA LEU A 80 5.23 2.42 -1.64
C LEU A 80 5.87 1.67 -2.83
N CYS A 81 7.15 1.30 -2.71
CA CYS A 81 7.77 0.43 -3.70
C CYS A 81 7.15 -0.97 -3.60
N GLU A 82 6.74 -1.52 -4.73
CA GLU A 82 5.99 -2.78 -4.80
C GLU A 82 6.90 -4.02 -4.67
N HIS A 83 8.23 -3.88 -4.68
CA HIS A 83 9.19 -5.00 -4.63
C HIS A 83 8.78 -6.18 -5.51
N CYS A 84 8.52 -5.90 -6.76
CA CYS A 84 7.90 -6.77 -7.74
C CYS A 84 8.59 -8.13 -7.91
N LEU A 85 7.84 -9.19 -8.26
CA LEU A 85 8.42 -10.47 -8.67
C LEU A 85 9.15 -10.36 -10.02
N ASN A 86 8.59 -9.57 -10.95
CA ASN A 86 9.19 -9.24 -12.24
C ASN A 86 9.56 -7.74 -12.29
N PRO A 87 10.67 -7.32 -11.65
CA PRO A 87 10.98 -5.91 -11.47
C PRO A 87 11.55 -5.26 -12.73
N SER A 88 10.75 -4.46 -13.43
CA SER A 88 11.17 -3.70 -14.62
C SER A 88 12.30 -2.71 -14.33
N CYS A 89 12.42 -2.21 -13.10
CA CYS A 89 13.53 -1.36 -12.69
C CYS A 89 14.87 -2.13 -12.65
N VAL A 90 14.88 -3.42 -12.35
CA VAL A 90 16.05 -4.29 -12.43
C VAL A 90 16.40 -4.54 -13.89
N ALA A 91 15.42 -4.94 -14.69
CA ALA A 91 15.61 -5.20 -16.12
C ALA A 91 16.12 -3.98 -16.90
N SER A 92 15.76 -2.77 -16.47
CA SER A 92 16.19 -1.52 -17.11
C SER A 92 17.54 -0.97 -16.64
N CYS A 93 18.23 -1.63 -15.70
CA CYS A 93 19.50 -1.14 -15.15
C CYS A 93 20.69 -1.70 -15.94
N PRO A 94 21.40 -0.92 -16.79
CA PRO A 94 22.49 -1.44 -17.60
C PRO A 94 23.75 -1.84 -16.80
N SER A 95 23.92 -1.27 -15.58
CA SER A 95 25.06 -1.57 -14.72
C SER A 95 24.81 -2.76 -13.78
N GLY A 96 23.61 -3.34 -13.78
CA GLY A 96 23.24 -4.38 -12.83
C GLY A 96 23.15 -3.91 -11.36
N ALA A 97 23.23 -2.61 -11.10
CA ALA A 97 23.17 -2.06 -9.75
C ALA A 97 21.79 -2.24 -9.08
N MET A 98 20.72 -2.30 -9.86
CA MET A 98 19.41 -2.71 -9.35
C MET A 98 19.36 -4.23 -9.37
N TYR A 99 19.05 -4.83 -8.24
CA TYR A 99 18.97 -6.28 -8.13
C TYR A 99 17.84 -6.71 -7.20
N LYS A 100 17.41 -7.94 -7.35
CA LYS A 100 16.46 -8.62 -6.46
C LYS A 100 17.24 -9.61 -5.61
N ARG A 101 17.03 -9.58 -4.31
CA ARG A 101 17.64 -10.55 -3.39
C ARG A 101 16.98 -11.92 -3.58
N ASP A 102 17.78 -12.97 -3.60
CA ASP A 102 17.26 -14.33 -3.79
C ASP A 102 16.60 -14.86 -2.51
N GLU A 103 17.10 -14.44 -1.33
CA GLU A 103 16.64 -14.93 -0.04
C GLU A 103 15.25 -14.43 0.40
N ASP A 104 14.85 -13.24 -0.01
CA ASP A 104 13.59 -12.63 0.44
C ASP A 104 12.83 -11.87 -0.66
N GLY A 105 13.38 -11.81 -1.86
CA GLY A 105 12.78 -11.13 -2.99
C GLY A 105 12.77 -9.62 -2.89
N ILE A 106 13.45 -9.00 -1.93
CA ILE A 106 13.55 -7.55 -1.78
C ILE A 106 14.38 -6.98 -2.93
N VAL A 107 13.88 -5.94 -3.60
CA VAL A 107 14.61 -5.25 -4.66
C VAL A 107 15.40 -4.10 -4.09
N LEU A 108 16.72 -4.11 -4.29
CA LEU A 108 17.67 -3.14 -3.76
C LEU A 108 18.48 -2.44 -4.86
N VAL A 109 19.28 -1.47 -4.43
CA VAL A 109 20.26 -0.76 -5.28
C VAL A 109 21.63 -0.93 -4.65
N ASP A 110 22.55 -1.54 -5.38
CA ASP A 110 23.98 -1.50 -5.05
C ASP A 110 24.50 -0.08 -5.35
N GLN A 111 24.85 0.63 -4.29
CA GLN A 111 25.31 2.01 -4.40
C GLN A 111 26.71 2.12 -5.04
N GLU A 112 27.54 1.10 -4.93
CA GLU A 112 28.87 1.09 -5.54
C GLU A 112 28.80 0.84 -7.05
N ALA A 113 27.93 -0.08 -7.48
CA ALA A 113 27.71 -0.40 -8.89
C ALA A 113 26.86 0.64 -9.62
N CYS A 114 26.06 1.46 -8.89
CA CYS A 114 25.21 2.46 -9.51
C CYS A 114 26.02 3.54 -10.23
N ARG A 115 25.69 3.82 -11.50
CA ARG A 115 26.35 4.83 -12.35
C ARG A 115 25.49 6.07 -12.58
N GLY A 116 24.30 6.15 -11.95
CA GLY A 116 23.44 7.33 -12.04
C GLY A 116 22.74 7.53 -13.36
N TRP A 117 22.63 6.53 -14.23
CA TRP A 117 22.00 6.67 -15.55
C TRP A 117 20.48 6.84 -15.52
N ARG A 118 19.83 6.60 -14.40
CA ARG A 118 18.41 6.87 -14.15
C ARG A 118 17.40 6.04 -14.96
N TYR A 119 17.82 5.06 -15.74
CA TYR A 119 16.90 4.18 -16.48
C TYR A 119 15.92 3.45 -15.56
N CYS A 120 16.33 3.09 -14.34
CA CYS A 120 15.47 2.47 -13.32
C CYS A 120 14.29 3.37 -12.90
N MET A 121 14.46 4.71 -12.94
CA MET A 121 13.36 5.65 -12.64
C MET A 121 12.33 5.63 -13.77
N THR A 122 12.79 5.59 -15.02
CA THR A 122 11.92 5.51 -16.20
C THR A 122 11.27 4.13 -16.29
N GLY A 123 12.04 3.07 -16.03
CA GLY A 123 11.58 1.68 -16.06
C GLY A 123 10.57 1.33 -14.97
N CYS A 124 10.52 2.05 -13.86
CA CYS A 124 9.54 1.79 -12.81
C CYS A 124 8.18 2.41 -13.15
N PRO A 125 7.11 1.63 -13.44
CA PRO A 125 5.79 2.17 -13.76
C PRO A 125 5.15 2.85 -12.54
N TYR A 126 5.45 2.40 -11.33
CA TYR A 126 4.96 2.99 -10.08
C TYR A 126 5.69 4.26 -9.66
N LYS A 127 6.79 4.63 -10.33
CA LYS A 127 7.63 5.80 -10.02
C LYS A 127 8.12 5.83 -8.57
N LYS A 128 8.60 4.68 -8.07
CA LYS A 128 9.09 4.50 -6.71
C LYS A 128 10.62 4.36 -6.63
N VAL A 129 11.32 4.75 -7.68
CA VAL A 129 12.77 4.93 -7.70
C VAL A 129 13.05 6.42 -7.79
N TYR A 130 13.89 6.92 -6.93
CA TYR A 130 14.26 8.34 -6.81
C TYR A 130 15.74 8.52 -7.16
N PHE A 131 16.14 9.75 -7.42
CA PHE A 131 17.52 10.10 -7.70
C PHE A 131 18.04 11.11 -6.68
N ASN A 132 19.11 10.76 -6.02
CA ASN A 132 19.79 11.66 -5.09
C ASN A 132 20.83 12.47 -5.87
N TRP A 133 20.56 13.76 -6.06
CA TRP A 133 21.42 14.68 -6.81
C TRP A 133 22.73 15.01 -6.08
N LYS A 134 22.80 14.79 -4.75
CA LYS A 134 24.04 15.00 -3.98
C LYS A 134 25.04 13.87 -4.22
N THR A 135 24.55 12.64 -4.24
CA THR A 135 25.37 11.44 -4.44
C THR A 135 25.47 11.00 -5.89
N ASN A 136 24.61 11.53 -6.77
CA ASN A 136 24.42 11.10 -8.16
C ASN A 136 24.06 9.61 -8.28
N LYS A 137 23.29 9.08 -7.35
CA LYS A 137 22.88 7.69 -7.26
C LYS A 137 21.37 7.54 -7.23
N ALA A 138 20.88 6.39 -7.67
CA ALA A 138 19.48 6.02 -7.52
C ALA A 138 19.23 5.49 -6.10
N GLU A 139 18.09 5.85 -5.54
CA GLU A 139 17.64 5.42 -4.21
C GLU A 139 16.18 4.98 -4.27
N LYS A 140 15.79 4.06 -3.43
CA LYS A 140 14.41 3.56 -3.31
C LYS A 140 14.16 2.96 -1.94
N CYS A 141 12.90 2.64 -1.65
CA CYS A 141 12.53 1.87 -0.47
C CYS A 141 13.38 0.59 -0.38
N THR A 142 14.01 0.36 0.74
CA THR A 142 14.84 -0.82 1.02
C THR A 142 14.05 -1.94 1.69
N PHE A 143 12.74 -1.75 1.90
CA PHE A 143 11.87 -2.62 2.69
C PHE A 143 12.37 -2.84 4.13
N CYS A 144 13.19 -1.91 4.63
CA CYS A 144 13.87 -1.99 5.94
C CYS A 144 14.57 -3.35 6.13
N PHE A 145 15.29 -3.87 5.09
CA PHE A 145 15.84 -5.22 5.10
C PHE A 145 16.66 -5.56 6.36
N PRO A 146 17.44 -4.64 6.98
CA PRO A 146 18.14 -4.98 8.22
C PRO A 146 17.20 -5.29 9.39
N ARG A 147 15.99 -4.70 9.38
CA ARG A 147 14.95 -5.03 10.39
C ARG A 147 14.28 -6.36 10.07
N ILE A 148 13.99 -6.59 8.78
CA ILE A 148 13.39 -7.86 8.32
C ILE A 148 14.33 -9.03 8.69
N GLU A 149 15.62 -8.90 8.46
CA GLU A 149 16.64 -9.88 8.84
C GLU A 149 16.67 -10.15 10.35
N ALA A 150 16.37 -9.14 11.16
CA ALA A 150 16.24 -9.29 12.62
C ALA A 150 14.86 -9.78 13.08
N GLY A 151 13.96 -10.17 12.16
CA GLY A 151 12.59 -10.58 12.48
C GLY A 151 11.67 -9.44 12.90
N MET A 152 12.04 -8.20 12.59
CA MET A 152 11.23 -7.01 12.91
C MET A 152 10.47 -6.48 11.69
N PRO A 153 9.28 -5.90 11.88
CA PRO A 153 8.55 -5.30 10.78
C PRO A 153 9.23 -4.03 10.26
N THR A 154 8.84 -3.62 9.06
CA THR A 154 9.27 -2.34 8.49
C THR A 154 8.79 -1.17 9.37
N VAL A 155 9.59 -0.09 9.45
CA VAL A 155 9.26 1.10 10.27
C VAL A 155 7.89 1.66 9.90
N CYS A 156 7.59 1.78 8.60
CA CYS A 156 6.31 2.32 8.13
C CYS A 156 5.10 1.43 8.48
N SER A 157 5.30 0.12 8.72
CA SER A 157 4.24 -0.78 9.16
C SER A 157 4.02 -0.70 10.67
N GLU A 158 5.11 -0.62 11.42
CA GLU A 158 5.09 -0.54 12.88
C GLU A 158 4.52 0.80 13.37
N THR A 159 4.93 1.91 12.75
CA THR A 159 4.48 3.27 13.11
C THR A 159 3.10 3.63 12.54
N CYS A 160 2.45 2.74 11.80
CA CYS A 160 1.13 3.00 11.23
C CYS A 160 0.07 3.10 12.31
N THR A 161 -0.33 4.33 12.67
CA THR A 161 -1.37 4.58 13.70
C THR A 161 -2.72 4.00 13.33
N GLY A 162 -3.07 3.97 12.05
CA GLY A 162 -4.30 3.35 11.54
C GLY A 162 -4.28 1.82 11.53
N ARG A 163 -3.16 1.19 11.89
CA ARG A 163 -2.98 -0.27 11.90
C ARG A 163 -3.36 -0.96 10.57
N MET A 164 -3.19 -0.25 9.45
CA MET A 164 -3.61 -0.69 8.12
C MET A 164 -2.55 -1.53 7.38
N ARG A 165 -1.35 -1.68 7.95
CA ARG A 165 -0.24 -2.37 7.29
C ARG A 165 0.03 -3.71 7.93
N TYR A 166 0.22 -4.71 7.10
CA TYR A 166 0.49 -6.10 7.43
C TYR A 166 1.79 -6.54 6.77
N LEU A 167 2.48 -7.48 7.36
CA LEU A 167 3.67 -8.13 6.79
C LEU A 167 3.54 -9.63 6.95
N GLY A 168 3.92 -10.36 5.92
CA GLY A 168 3.93 -11.81 5.93
C GLY A 168 4.70 -12.36 4.75
N VAL A 169 4.98 -13.64 4.79
CA VAL A 169 5.68 -14.38 3.76
C VAL A 169 4.67 -14.99 2.80
N LEU A 170 5.01 -15.01 1.51
CA LEU A 170 4.32 -15.77 0.47
C LEU A 170 5.36 -16.68 -0.22
N LEU A 171 5.09 -17.97 -0.24
CA LEU A 171 5.84 -18.91 -1.07
C LEU A 171 5.31 -18.83 -2.51
N TYR A 172 6.19 -18.83 -3.50
CA TYR A 172 5.79 -18.72 -4.89
C TYR A 172 6.70 -19.56 -5.81
N ASP A 173 6.15 -19.96 -6.93
CA ASP A 173 6.86 -20.68 -7.98
C ASP A 173 7.56 -19.65 -8.91
N ALA A 174 8.88 -19.55 -8.78
CA ALA A 174 9.68 -18.61 -9.54
C ALA A 174 9.72 -18.96 -11.05
N ASP A 175 9.67 -20.22 -11.40
CA ASP A 175 9.78 -20.69 -12.78
C ASP A 175 8.53 -20.32 -13.61
N ARG A 176 7.37 -20.20 -12.96
CA ARG A 176 6.11 -19.83 -13.59
C ARG A 176 5.90 -18.32 -13.77
N VAL A 177 6.77 -17.49 -13.20
CA VAL A 177 6.63 -16.01 -13.31
C VAL A 177 6.62 -15.56 -14.77
N GLN A 178 7.52 -16.10 -15.60
CA GLN A 178 7.61 -15.74 -17.01
C GLN A 178 6.34 -16.13 -17.78
N GLU A 179 5.74 -17.27 -17.48
CA GLU A 179 4.49 -17.72 -18.07
C GLU A 179 3.34 -16.76 -17.68
N ALA A 180 3.23 -16.43 -16.40
CA ALA A 180 2.18 -15.56 -15.89
C ALA A 180 2.24 -14.16 -16.51
N VAL A 181 3.43 -13.55 -16.63
CA VAL A 181 3.58 -12.21 -17.24
C VAL A 181 3.34 -12.19 -18.75
N SER A 182 3.43 -13.36 -19.40
CA SER A 182 3.21 -13.51 -20.86
C SER A 182 1.75 -13.73 -21.24
N SER A 183 0.81 -13.69 -20.28
CA SER A 183 -0.62 -13.80 -20.56
C SER A 183 -1.06 -12.78 -21.62
N THR A 184 -1.88 -13.24 -22.57
CA THR A 184 -2.38 -12.38 -23.67
C THR A 184 -3.49 -11.46 -23.21
N ASP A 185 -4.36 -11.90 -22.30
CA ASP A 185 -5.42 -11.09 -21.71
C ASP A 185 -4.92 -10.43 -20.41
N GLU A 186 -5.06 -9.12 -20.33
CA GLU A 186 -4.66 -8.35 -19.14
C GLU A 186 -5.55 -8.63 -17.93
N LYS A 187 -6.80 -8.99 -18.16
CA LYS A 187 -7.74 -9.34 -17.08
C LYS A 187 -7.38 -10.62 -16.37
N ASP A 188 -6.67 -11.53 -17.04
CA ASP A 188 -6.21 -12.77 -16.43
C ASP A 188 -5.00 -12.56 -15.48
N LEU A 189 -4.31 -11.44 -15.61
CA LEU A 189 -3.04 -11.18 -14.87
C LEU A 189 -3.21 -11.25 -13.36
N TYR A 190 -4.35 -10.81 -12.83
CA TYR A 190 -4.63 -10.91 -11.40
C TYR A 190 -4.69 -12.37 -10.94
N GLU A 191 -5.50 -13.20 -11.59
CA GLU A 191 -5.62 -14.62 -11.23
C GLU A 191 -4.30 -15.37 -11.51
N LYS A 192 -3.62 -15.07 -12.61
CA LYS A 192 -2.30 -15.62 -12.94
C LYS A 192 -1.25 -15.31 -11.87
N GLN A 193 -1.31 -14.11 -11.28
CA GLN A 193 -0.43 -13.77 -10.16
C GLN A 193 -0.78 -14.55 -8.89
N LEU A 194 -2.06 -14.77 -8.61
CA LEU A 194 -2.47 -15.59 -7.47
C LEU A 194 -2.03 -17.06 -7.64
N ASP A 195 -2.10 -17.59 -8.86
CA ASP A 195 -1.71 -18.96 -9.19
C ASP A 195 -0.20 -19.22 -9.05
N LEU A 196 0.61 -18.18 -8.91
CA LEU A 196 2.04 -18.33 -8.60
C LEU A 196 2.30 -18.69 -7.14
N PHE A 197 1.38 -18.34 -6.25
CA PHE A 197 1.57 -18.58 -4.82
C PHE A 197 1.19 -19.98 -4.44
N LEU A 198 2.08 -20.60 -3.67
CA LEU A 198 1.98 -21.98 -3.25
C LEU A 198 1.27 -22.09 -1.90
N ASP A 199 0.55 -23.19 -1.70
CA ASP A 199 -0.09 -23.47 -0.41
C ASP A 199 0.98 -23.90 0.62
N PRO A 200 1.21 -23.10 1.68
CA PRO A 200 2.22 -23.43 2.68
C PRO A 200 1.82 -24.60 3.60
N PHE A 201 0.62 -25.16 3.44
CA PHE A 201 0.14 -26.32 4.19
C PHE A 201 0.22 -27.63 3.37
N ASP A 202 0.50 -27.54 2.08
CA ASP A 202 0.68 -28.70 1.21
C ASP A 202 1.99 -29.41 1.50
N GLU A 203 1.92 -30.71 1.79
CA GLU A 203 3.08 -31.53 2.16
C GLU A 203 4.12 -31.60 1.04
N ASP A 204 3.69 -31.65 -0.23
CA ASP A 204 4.58 -31.68 -1.39
C ASP A 204 5.32 -30.34 -1.55
N VAL A 205 4.63 -29.23 -1.31
CA VAL A 205 5.22 -27.88 -1.32
C VAL A 205 6.26 -27.73 -0.20
N ILE A 206 5.93 -28.20 1.01
CA ILE A 206 6.84 -28.16 2.15
C ILE A 206 8.11 -28.98 1.86
N ALA A 207 7.92 -30.23 1.39
CA ALA A 207 9.05 -31.10 1.08
C ALA A 207 9.95 -30.55 -0.03
N GLN A 208 9.35 -29.90 -1.06
CA GLN A 208 10.15 -29.25 -2.11
C GLN A 208 10.87 -28.00 -1.59
N ALA A 209 10.21 -27.18 -0.80
CA ALA A 209 10.79 -25.97 -0.20
C ALA A 209 12.01 -26.33 0.69
N GLU A 210 11.91 -27.36 1.52
CA GLU A 210 13.02 -27.84 2.34
C GLU A 210 14.18 -28.38 1.49
N LYS A 211 13.87 -29.09 0.40
CA LYS A 211 14.86 -29.60 -0.56
C LYS A 211 15.59 -28.46 -1.27
N ASP A 212 14.89 -27.35 -1.57
CA ASP A 212 15.45 -26.15 -2.18
C ASP A 212 16.21 -25.28 -1.18
N GLY A 213 16.28 -25.70 0.09
CA GLY A 213 17.05 -25.04 1.15
C GLY A 213 16.31 -23.92 1.86
N ILE A 214 15.01 -23.80 1.70
CA ILE A 214 14.20 -22.84 2.44
C ILE A 214 14.14 -23.28 3.90
N ASN A 215 14.49 -22.36 4.80
CA ASN A 215 14.49 -22.65 6.24
C ASN A 215 13.04 -22.87 6.72
N HIS A 216 12.87 -23.84 7.62
CA HIS A 216 11.59 -24.16 8.25
C HIS A 216 10.88 -22.93 8.90
N GLU A 217 11.65 -21.96 9.41
CA GLU A 217 11.07 -20.69 9.93
C GLU A 217 10.32 -19.90 8.87
N TRP A 218 10.77 -19.93 7.61
CA TRP A 218 10.07 -19.28 6.49
C TRP A 218 8.78 -20.00 6.15
N ILE A 219 8.77 -21.32 6.17
CA ILE A 219 7.57 -22.14 5.94
C ILE A 219 6.55 -21.86 7.04
N THR A 220 6.97 -21.87 8.31
CA THR A 220 6.12 -21.52 9.45
C THR A 220 5.57 -20.08 9.34
N ALA A 221 6.41 -19.14 8.92
CA ALA A 221 5.99 -17.76 8.70
C ALA A 221 4.98 -17.64 7.55
N ALA A 222 5.11 -18.42 6.48
CA ALA A 222 4.15 -18.46 5.38
C ALA A 222 2.80 -19.02 5.85
N GLN A 223 2.78 -20.08 6.65
CA GLN A 223 1.57 -20.66 7.24
C GLN A 223 0.82 -19.67 8.15
N ASN A 224 1.52 -18.80 8.85
CA ASN A 224 0.93 -17.80 9.72
C ASN A 224 0.73 -16.42 9.03
N SER A 225 1.08 -16.30 7.76
CA SER A 225 1.11 -15.05 7.02
C SER A 225 -0.28 -14.39 6.94
N PRO A 226 -0.44 -13.16 7.47
CA PRO A 226 -1.68 -12.40 7.29
C PRO A 226 -1.87 -12.01 5.82
N VAL A 227 -0.78 -11.86 5.08
CA VAL A 227 -0.83 -11.52 3.65
C VAL A 227 -1.39 -12.71 2.86
N TYR A 228 -0.95 -13.94 3.14
CA TYR A 228 -1.51 -15.16 2.53
C TYR A 228 -3.02 -15.26 2.76
N LYS A 229 -3.46 -15.06 4.00
CA LYS A 229 -4.90 -15.06 4.34
C LYS A 229 -5.69 -14.02 3.55
N LEU A 230 -5.20 -12.78 3.48
CA LEU A 230 -5.92 -11.69 2.81
C LEU A 230 -5.92 -11.84 1.28
N THR A 231 -4.85 -12.38 0.69
CA THR A 231 -4.70 -12.48 -0.77
C THR A 231 -5.27 -13.79 -1.33
N ILE A 232 -4.93 -14.92 -0.74
CA ILE A 232 -5.26 -16.24 -1.27
C ILE A 232 -6.53 -16.81 -0.65
N GLU A 233 -6.61 -16.91 0.67
CA GLU A 233 -7.77 -17.52 1.33
C GLU A 233 -9.02 -16.66 1.20
N TYR A 234 -8.91 -15.35 1.51
CA TYR A 234 -10.08 -14.48 1.51
C TYR A 234 -10.28 -13.74 0.18
N LYS A 235 -9.25 -13.63 -0.65
CA LYS A 235 -9.27 -12.87 -1.92
C LYS A 235 -9.87 -11.47 -1.74
N MET A 236 -9.36 -10.73 -0.76
CA MET A 236 -9.80 -9.35 -0.42
C MET A 236 -8.69 -8.31 -0.61
N ALA A 237 -7.45 -8.75 -0.78
CA ALA A 237 -6.33 -7.90 -1.09
C ALA A 237 -5.91 -8.09 -2.55
N PHE A 238 -5.59 -6.99 -3.22
CA PHE A 238 -5.32 -6.94 -4.65
C PHE A 238 -3.98 -6.26 -4.93
N PRO A 239 -3.28 -6.66 -6.01
CA PRO A 239 -2.10 -5.96 -6.47
C PRO A 239 -2.47 -4.61 -7.08
N LEU A 240 -1.51 -3.72 -7.22
CA LEU A 240 -1.70 -2.43 -7.89
C LEU A 240 -1.27 -2.55 -9.35
N HIS A 241 -2.18 -2.23 -10.30
CA HIS A 241 -1.91 -2.21 -11.73
C HIS A 241 -1.29 -3.52 -12.27
N PRO A 242 -2.00 -4.65 -12.19
CA PRO A 242 -1.47 -5.92 -12.71
C PRO A 242 -1.15 -5.87 -14.20
N GLU A 243 -1.80 -4.99 -14.98
CA GLU A 243 -1.52 -4.76 -16.40
C GLU A 243 -0.08 -4.29 -16.67
N PHE A 244 0.64 -3.78 -15.68
CA PHE A 244 2.06 -3.46 -15.82
C PHE A 244 2.97 -4.69 -15.88
N ARG A 245 2.45 -5.89 -15.63
CA ARG A 245 3.15 -7.18 -15.73
C ARG A 245 4.40 -7.29 -14.85
N THR A 246 4.48 -6.46 -13.82
CA THR A 246 5.60 -6.45 -12.89
C THR A 246 5.40 -7.37 -11.69
N MET A 247 4.22 -7.95 -11.53
CA MET A 247 3.84 -8.80 -10.41
C MET A 247 4.18 -8.15 -9.05
N PRO A 248 3.46 -7.08 -8.66
CA PRO A 248 3.73 -6.37 -7.41
C PRO A 248 3.46 -7.26 -6.19
N MET A 249 4.29 -7.09 -5.14
CA MET A 249 4.20 -7.85 -3.89
C MET A 249 3.61 -7.04 -2.73
N VAL A 250 3.12 -5.83 -3.01
CA VAL A 250 2.32 -5.04 -2.07
C VAL A 250 0.86 -5.15 -2.47
N TRP A 251 0.03 -5.48 -1.49
CA TRP A 251 -1.38 -5.80 -1.68
C TRP A 251 -2.27 -4.77 -1.00
N TYR A 252 -3.36 -4.42 -1.63
CA TYR A 252 -4.27 -3.37 -1.19
C TYR A 252 -5.68 -3.90 -1.02
N CYS A 253 -6.25 -3.72 0.16
CA CYS A 253 -7.68 -3.96 0.37
C CYS A 253 -8.48 -2.74 -0.11
N PRO A 254 -9.54 -2.93 -0.89
CA PRO A 254 -10.39 -1.82 -1.31
C PRO A 254 -11.08 -1.17 -0.10
N PRO A 255 -11.33 0.15 -0.16
CA PRO A 255 -11.92 0.86 0.97
C PRO A 255 -13.39 0.53 1.16
N LEU A 256 -13.81 0.42 2.43
CA LEU A 256 -15.19 0.10 2.84
C LEU A 256 -15.99 1.31 3.29
N SER A 257 -15.36 2.46 3.49
CA SER A 257 -15.99 3.63 4.12
C SER A 257 -17.31 4.06 3.48
N PRO A 258 -17.43 4.14 2.13
CA PRO A 258 -18.69 4.52 1.49
C PRO A 258 -19.82 3.49 1.64
N ILE A 259 -19.45 2.21 1.83
CA ILE A 259 -20.41 1.12 2.04
C ILE A 259 -21.12 1.27 3.39
N MET A 260 -20.40 1.78 4.39
CA MET A 260 -20.94 1.90 5.75
C MET A 260 -21.99 3.00 5.88
N SER A 261 -21.82 4.14 5.22
CA SER A 261 -22.78 5.23 5.28
C SER A 261 -24.16 4.86 4.69
N TYR A 262 -24.17 3.97 3.72
CA TYR A 262 -25.41 3.44 3.16
C TYR A 262 -26.19 2.57 4.18
N PHE A 263 -25.49 1.85 5.06
CA PHE A 263 -26.11 1.02 6.10
C PHE A 263 -26.42 1.78 7.38
N GLU A 264 -25.93 2.99 7.56
CA GLU A 264 -26.13 3.83 8.74
C GLU A 264 -27.31 4.83 8.58
N GLY A 265 -27.81 5.03 7.36
CA GLY A 265 -28.95 5.91 7.06
C GLY A 265 -30.32 5.29 7.38
N GLU A 266 -31.39 5.93 6.92
CA GLU A 266 -32.78 5.48 7.11
C GLU A 266 -33.07 4.04 6.63
N ASN A 267 -32.19 3.51 5.76
CA ASN A 267 -32.24 2.15 5.26
C ASN A 267 -31.51 1.12 6.17
N ALA A 268 -30.85 1.59 7.24
CA ALA A 268 -30.15 0.76 8.20
C ALA A 268 -31.10 -0.14 8.98
N GLY A 269 -31.38 -1.30 8.46
CA GLY A 269 -32.22 -2.30 9.13
C GLY A 269 -33.43 -2.77 8.35
N GLN A 270 -33.73 -2.21 7.17
CA GLN A 270 -34.94 -2.59 6.45
C GLN A 270 -34.82 -3.90 5.66
N ASN A 271 -33.63 -4.31 5.24
CA ASN A 271 -33.49 -5.64 4.62
C ASN A 271 -32.02 -6.12 4.56
N PRO A 272 -31.63 -7.15 5.34
CA PRO A 272 -30.30 -7.72 5.22
C PRO A 272 -30.01 -8.39 3.86
N ASP A 273 -31.03 -8.62 3.03
CA ASP A 273 -30.86 -9.13 1.68
C ASP A 273 -30.32 -8.07 0.70
N MET A 274 -30.32 -6.79 1.09
CA MET A 274 -29.87 -5.68 0.27
C MET A 274 -28.34 -5.51 0.18
N ILE A 275 -27.53 -6.29 0.88
CA ILE A 275 -26.05 -6.15 0.82
C ILE A 275 -25.52 -6.36 -0.60
N PHE A 276 -26.06 -7.29 -1.35
CA PHE A 276 -25.57 -7.60 -2.70
C PHE A 276 -26.03 -6.58 -3.74
N PRO A 277 -27.33 -6.21 -3.79
CA PRO A 277 -27.79 -5.10 -4.62
C PRO A 277 -27.15 -3.78 -4.23
N ALA A 278 -26.97 -3.50 -2.92
CA ALA A 278 -26.40 -2.26 -2.44
C ALA A 278 -25.02 -1.95 -3.02
N ILE A 279 -24.15 -2.96 -3.20
CA ILE A 279 -22.83 -2.75 -3.81
C ILE A 279 -22.95 -2.35 -5.29
N GLU A 280 -23.98 -2.81 -6.00
CA GLU A 280 -24.25 -2.42 -7.40
C GLU A 280 -24.89 -1.04 -7.50
N GLU A 281 -25.76 -0.70 -6.58
CA GLU A 281 -26.44 0.58 -6.49
C GLU A 281 -25.56 1.67 -5.88
N MET A 282 -24.54 1.27 -5.11
CA MET A 282 -23.61 2.21 -4.53
C MET A 282 -22.79 2.89 -5.61
N ARG A 283 -22.67 4.20 -5.50
CA ARG A 283 -21.80 5.04 -6.35
C ARG A 283 -20.30 4.83 -6.08
N LEU A 284 -19.94 3.64 -5.66
CA LEU A 284 -18.54 3.21 -5.66
C LEU A 284 -18.06 3.17 -7.11
N PRO A 285 -16.95 3.81 -7.42
CA PRO A 285 -16.37 3.71 -8.74
C PRO A 285 -15.74 2.33 -8.94
N ILE A 286 -16.57 1.27 -8.95
CA ILE A 286 -16.13 -0.13 -9.03
C ILE A 286 -15.27 -0.34 -10.27
N GLN A 287 -15.63 0.29 -11.39
CA GLN A 287 -14.82 0.23 -12.61
C GLN A 287 -13.44 0.86 -12.41
N TYR A 288 -13.36 2.00 -11.72
CA TYR A 288 -12.09 2.63 -11.38
C TYR A 288 -11.23 1.73 -10.48
N LEU A 289 -11.84 1.13 -9.45
CA LEU A 289 -11.16 0.18 -8.57
C LEU A 289 -10.72 -1.07 -9.34
N ALA A 290 -11.53 -1.57 -10.26
CA ALA A 290 -11.18 -2.70 -11.11
C ALA A 290 -10.00 -2.38 -12.03
N HIS A 291 -9.98 -1.21 -12.66
CA HIS A 291 -8.82 -0.77 -13.45
C HIS A 291 -7.56 -0.63 -12.60
N LEU A 292 -7.69 -0.14 -11.37
CA LEU A 292 -6.57 0.05 -10.46
C LEU A 292 -5.99 -1.28 -9.94
N LEU A 293 -6.85 -2.27 -9.67
CA LEU A 293 -6.51 -3.43 -8.85
C LEU A 293 -6.55 -4.77 -9.61
N THR A 294 -7.31 -4.87 -10.71
CA THR A 294 -7.57 -6.14 -11.41
C THR A 294 -7.56 -5.99 -12.93
N ALA A 295 -6.83 -4.99 -13.47
CA ALA A 295 -6.76 -4.72 -14.91
C ALA A 295 -8.14 -4.60 -15.60
N GLY A 296 -9.14 -4.10 -14.88
CA GLY A 296 -10.50 -3.87 -15.38
C GLY A 296 -11.49 -5.02 -15.16
N ASP A 297 -11.08 -6.13 -14.55
CA ASP A 297 -12.04 -7.16 -14.14
C ASP A 297 -12.78 -6.71 -12.85
N VAL A 298 -14.06 -6.46 -12.99
CA VAL A 298 -14.93 -5.98 -11.90
C VAL A 298 -15.25 -7.08 -10.88
N GLN A 299 -15.26 -8.34 -11.29
CA GLN A 299 -15.78 -9.43 -10.46
C GLN A 299 -14.97 -9.70 -9.19
N PRO A 300 -13.63 -9.75 -9.19
CA PRO A 300 -12.85 -9.95 -7.97
C PRO A 300 -13.04 -8.81 -6.97
N VAL A 301 -13.02 -7.55 -7.43
CA VAL A 301 -13.21 -6.37 -6.58
C VAL A 301 -14.61 -6.38 -5.94
N LYS A 302 -15.64 -6.65 -6.73
CA LYS A 302 -17.02 -6.78 -6.25
C LYS A 302 -17.15 -7.85 -5.17
N LYS A 303 -16.61 -9.05 -5.41
CA LYS A 303 -16.60 -10.14 -4.43
C LYS A 303 -15.83 -9.76 -3.14
N GLY A 304 -14.70 -9.10 -3.27
CA GLY A 304 -13.92 -8.60 -2.12
C GLY A 304 -14.73 -7.63 -1.26
N LEU A 305 -15.37 -6.64 -1.88
CA LEU A 305 -16.25 -5.68 -1.19
C LEU A 305 -17.44 -6.37 -0.52
N GLN A 306 -18.07 -7.34 -1.20
CA GLN A 306 -19.18 -8.13 -0.64
C GLN A 306 -18.76 -8.90 0.61
N LYS A 307 -17.59 -9.56 0.60
CA LYS A 307 -17.04 -10.29 1.76
C LYS A 307 -16.81 -9.35 2.94
N MET A 308 -16.23 -8.17 2.70
CA MET A 308 -15.97 -7.19 3.75
C MET A 308 -17.25 -6.61 4.33
N ALA A 309 -18.25 -6.31 3.51
CA ALA A 309 -19.57 -5.85 3.97
C ALA A 309 -20.28 -6.93 4.79
N MET A 310 -20.22 -8.19 4.33
CA MET A 310 -20.79 -9.34 5.02
C MET A 310 -20.14 -9.55 6.39
N MET A 311 -18.81 -9.47 6.46
CA MET A 311 -18.06 -9.57 7.72
C MET A 311 -18.55 -8.55 8.75
N ARG A 312 -18.73 -7.29 8.35
CA ARG A 312 -19.22 -6.24 9.25
C ARG A 312 -20.65 -6.47 9.70
N SER A 313 -21.52 -6.87 8.76
CA SER A 313 -22.92 -7.19 9.09
C SER A 313 -23.02 -8.36 10.05
N TYR A 314 -22.25 -9.43 9.83
CA TYR A 314 -22.18 -10.57 10.73
C TYR A 314 -21.69 -10.16 12.12
N MET A 315 -20.60 -9.43 12.23
CA MET A 315 -20.05 -8.98 13.52
C MET A 315 -21.00 -8.04 14.24
N ARG A 316 -21.70 -7.17 13.52
CA ARG A 316 -22.74 -6.30 14.11
C ARG A 316 -23.87 -7.13 14.73
N SER A 317 -24.34 -8.16 14.02
CA SER A 317 -25.39 -9.05 14.54
C SER A 317 -24.95 -9.75 15.82
N GLN A 318 -23.70 -10.24 15.87
CA GLN A 318 -23.13 -10.88 17.06
C GLN A 318 -23.05 -9.92 18.25
N ILE A 319 -22.66 -8.67 18.03
CA ILE A 319 -22.53 -7.65 19.09
C ILE A 319 -23.91 -7.19 19.58
N THR A 320 -24.88 -7.03 18.67
CA THR A 320 -26.23 -6.53 19.01
C THR A 320 -27.20 -7.62 19.43
N GLY A 321 -26.83 -8.89 19.28
CA GLY A 321 -27.71 -10.05 19.56
C GLY A 321 -28.87 -10.19 18.55
N GLN A 322 -28.78 -9.55 17.40
CA GLN A 322 -29.77 -9.67 16.32
C GLN A 322 -29.57 -10.99 15.55
N PRO A 323 -30.64 -11.64 15.09
CA PRO A 323 -30.50 -12.85 14.27
C PRO A 323 -29.80 -12.54 12.97
N PHE A 324 -28.90 -13.41 12.54
CA PHE A 324 -28.19 -13.32 11.28
C PHE A 324 -28.52 -14.54 10.40
N ASP A 325 -28.80 -14.27 9.14
CA ASP A 325 -29.08 -15.33 8.16
C ASP A 325 -27.76 -15.88 7.60
N THR A 326 -27.38 -17.05 8.08
CA THR A 326 -26.11 -17.73 7.72
C THR A 326 -26.10 -18.23 6.27
N THR A 327 -27.27 -18.39 5.60
CA THR A 327 -27.32 -18.81 4.19
C THR A 327 -26.64 -17.78 3.27
N LYS A 328 -26.50 -16.53 3.72
CA LYS A 328 -25.79 -15.46 3.00
C LYS A 328 -24.29 -15.72 2.95
N LEU A 329 -23.70 -16.34 3.98
CA LEU A 329 -22.29 -16.70 4.01
C LEU A 329 -22.00 -17.79 2.97
N GLU A 330 -22.88 -18.76 2.84
CA GLU A 330 -22.75 -19.86 1.87
C GLU A 330 -22.66 -19.33 0.43
N ARG A 331 -23.44 -18.27 0.10
CA ARG A 331 -23.40 -17.64 -1.23
C ARG A 331 -22.03 -17.05 -1.57
N LEU A 332 -21.23 -16.66 -0.57
CA LEU A 332 -19.87 -16.14 -0.72
C LEU A 332 -18.81 -17.21 -0.50
N GLY A 333 -19.21 -18.46 -0.20
CA GLY A 333 -18.29 -19.53 0.15
C GLY A 333 -17.55 -19.30 1.45
N LEU A 334 -18.19 -18.65 2.43
CA LEU A 334 -17.59 -18.28 3.71
C LEU A 334 -18.29 -18.97 4.88
N THR A 335 -17.54 -19.21 5.93
CA THR A 335 -18.03 -19.77 7.19
C THR A 335 -18.04 -18.71 8.28
N GLU A 336 -18.82 -18.94 9.36
CA GLU A 336 -18.85 -18.07 10.54
C GLU A 336 -17.47 -17.92 11.19
N ARG A 337 -16.70 -19.01 11.19
CA ARG A 337 -15.33 -19.00 11.69
C ARG A 337 -14.46 -18.04 10.88
N GLN A 338 -14.50 -18.12 9.54
CA GLN A 338 -13.76 -17.21 8.66
C GLN A 338 -14.20 -15.75 8.87
N MET A 339 -15.50 -15.46 9.09
CA MET A 339 -15.96 -14.11 9.40
C MET A 339 -15.32 -13.55 10.66
N THR A 340 -15.24 -14.36 11.70
CA THR A 340 -14.62 -13.97 12.96
C THR A 340 -13.12 -13.76 12.81
N GLU A 341 -12.44 -14.65 12.10
CA GLU A 341 -10.99 -14.53 11.82
C GLU A 341 -10.68 -13.31 10.95
N MET A 342 -11.48 -13.06 9.90
CA MET A 342 -11.35 -11.85 9.06
C MET A 342 -11.52 -10.58 9.88
N TYR A 343 -12.53 -10.52 10.76
CA TYR A 343 -12.73 -9.37 11.62
C TYR A 343 -11.59 -9.19 12.62
N ARG A 344 -11.11 -10.30 13.22
CA ARG A 344 -9.94 -10.26 14.08
C ARG A 344 -8.75 -9.67 13.36
N LEU A 345 -8.50 -10.10 12.13
CA LEU A 345 -7.36 -9.63 11.34
C LEU A 345 -7.51 -8.16 10.88
N LEU A 346 -8.69 -7.74 10.42
CA LEU A 346 -8.89 -6.41 9.84
C LEU A 346 -9.34 -5.35 10.85
N GLY A 347 -10.11 -5.74 11.86
CA GLY A 347 -10.73 -4.80 12.80
C GLY A 347 -9.96 -4.61 14.11
N ILE A 348 -9.38 -5.69 14.64
CA ILE A 348 -8.77 -5.72 15.97
C ILE A 348 -7.37 -6.34 16.02
N ALA A 349 -6.71 -6.46 14.87
CA ALA A 349 -5.41 -7.11 14.76
C ALA A 349 -4.39 -6.59 15.76
N LYS A 350 -3.78 -7.51 16.48
CA LYS A 350 -2.66 -7.27 17.37
C LYS A 350 -1.36 -7.21 16.56
N TYR A 351 -0.27 -6.90 17.24
CA TYR A 351 1.06 -6.86 16.63
C TYR A 351 1.43 -8.20 15.96
N GLU A 352 1.25 -9.29 16.69
CA GLU A 352 1.52 -10.66 16.22
C GLU A 352 0.64 -11.13 15.06
N ASP A 353 -0.61 -10.64 14.99
CA ASP A 353 -1.53 -10.95 13.90
C ASP A 353 -1.15 -10.18 12.61
N ARG A 354 -0.49 -9.04 12.75
CA ARG A 354 -0.15 -8.14 11.64
C ARG A 354 1.22 -8.38 11.04
N PHE A 355 2.17 -8.84 11.85
CA PHE A 355 3.56 -8.93 11.46
C PHE A 355 4.09 -10.34 11.72
N VAL A 356 4.28 -11.06 10.63
CA VAL A 356 4.88 -12.38 10.64
C VAL A 356 6.13 -12.34 9.77
N VAL A 357 7.28 -12.20 10.43
CA VAL A 357 8.58 -12.04 9.80
C VAL A 357 9.51 -13.09 10.35
N PRO A 358 10.08 -13.97 9.52
CA PRO A 358 11.07 -14.95 9.97
C PRO A 358 12.38 -14.25 10.32
N SER A 359 13.08 -14.74 11.34
CA SER A 359 14.44 -14.31 11.65
C SER A 359 15.43 -15.26 10.95
N THR A 360 16.09 -14.76 9.91
CA THR A 360 16.98 -15.58 9.08
C THR A 360 18.45 -15.41 9.42
N HIS A 361 18.80 -14.30 10.07
CA HIS A 361 20.19 -13.98 10.39
C HIS A 361 20.50 -14.24 11.86
N LYS A 362 21.69 -14.85 12.09
CA LYS A 362 22.25 -15.06 13.43
C LYS A 362 22.85 -13.78 14.02
N GLU A 363 22.75 -12.67 13.32
CA GLU A 363 23.22 -11.38 13.81
C GLU A 363 22.43 -10.96 15.04
N THR A 364 23.13 -10.48 16.05
CA THR A 364 22.47 -10.03 17.27
C THR A 364 21.65 -8.79 16.96
N TYR A 365 20.44 -8.70 17.51
CA TYR A 365 19.54 -7.54 17.44
C TYR A 365 20.25 -6.18 17.61
N LEU A 366 21.28 -6.14 18.48
CA LEU A 366 22.04 -4.93 18.75
C LEU A 366 22.89 -4.48 17.56
N ASP A 367 23.46 -5.41 16.78
CA ASP A 367 24.31 -5.08 15.65
C ASP A 367 23.46 -4.61 14.47
N THR A 368 22.33 -5.25 14.22
CA THR A 368 21.36 -4.85 13.20
C THR A 368 20.73 -3.49 13.53
N TYR A 369 20.40 -3.25 14.80
CA TYR A 369 19.84 -1.97 15.25
C TYR A 369 20.87 -0.84 15.13
N ARG A 370 22.15 -1.10 15.45
CA ARG A 370 23.24 -0.13 15.25
C ARG A 370 23.46 0.19 13.78
N ALA A 371 23.43 -0.80 12.90
CA ALA A 371 23.52 -0.58 11.46
C ALA A 371 22.36 0.27 10.94
N CYS A 372 21.15 0.04 11.43
CA CYS A 372 19.96 0.84 11.07
C CYS A 372 20.07 2.29 11.59
N LEU A 373 20.59 2.51 12.80
CA LEU A 373 20.81 3.84 13.36
C LEU A 373 21.94 4.60 12.64
N LEU A 374 23.00 3.91 12.23
CA LEU A 374 24.07 4.52 11.45
C LEU A 374 23.55 4.96 10.06
N TYR A 375 22.66 4.19 9.46
CA TYR A 375 22.07 4.54 8.16
C TYR A 375 21.12 5.74 8.27
N THR A 376 20.37 5.85 9.35
CA THR A 376 19.49 7.02 9.61
C THR A 376 20.26 8.26 10.04
N SER A 377 21.44 8.12 10.66
CA SER A 377 22.27 9.26 11.06
C SER A 377 23.14 9.81 9.91
N LEU A 378 23.35 9.05 8.84
CA LEU A 378 24.10 9.49 7.64
C LEU A 378 23.20 10.15 6.58
N SER A 379 21.87 10.11 6.73
CA SER A 379 20.89 10.78 5.87
C SER A 379 20.43 12.15 6.39
N GLY A 380 21.13 12.66 7.41
CA GLY A 380 20.92 14.02 7.93
C GLY A 380 21.61 15.11 7.08
#